data_39fbaef502632f4cf1d844b5278e431d
#
_entry.id   39fbaef502632f4cf1d844b5278e431d
#
_cell.length_a   1.000
_cell.length_b   1.000
_cell.length_c   1.000
_cell.angle_alpha   90.00
_cell.angle_beta   90.00
_cell.angle_gamma   90.00
#
_symmetry.space_group_name_H-M   'P 1'
#
loop_
_entity.id
_entity.type
_entity.pdbx_description
1 polymer ?
#
loop_
_entity_poly.entity_id
_entity_poly.type
_entity_poly.pdbx_seq_one_letter_code
_entity_poly.pdbx_strand_id
1 'polypeptide(L)'
;MTRPPFARRTARRPATSAQLWTTVCAALAAAAFASNLAAGWRADHRHVLAAGDRLPLQSRVHNGQPHEVLVPGTAVDLQVGRPVREMDASLVDLGADRDWSDTAPVRADDAARLVPVSWLARPVDNAAGQEVGEQEIGIRLVAGGRRIDLADGTGRELAAEATGTGTSTLVAVDAEVDDLAVEVTFDGVTQRLDVATGELDRGAAGGLAVRPRRVDVPCPDSRPCQLRTDAAWRPYARRATLTTGPLAPYAWDDELGWAGQGRHWTGVAVRPSPMSYVVDRDGTPRSVTGVAFLSLRLDGQEPERTEGLEGGETYSSARPGYAVFAVDDDATPRELSVARTLRLDGATMQTTVRVSGRYPLGRG
;
A
#
# COMPACT_ATOMS: atom_id res chain seq x y z
N MET A 1 32.89 65.05 74.04
CA MET A 1 32.80 65.86 72.80
C MET A 1 33.90 65.38 71.86
N THR A 2 33.62 64.36 70.99
CA THR A 2 34.57 63.75 70.06
C THR A 2 34.11 64.04 68.66
N ARG A 3 34.89 64.77 67.88
CA ARG A 3 34.65 65.05 66.46
C ARG A 3 34.92 63.85 65.59
N PRO A 4 34.09 63.54 64.50
CA PRO A 4 34.34 62.50 63.58
C PRO A 4 35.43 62.84 62.54
N PRO A 5 36.16 61.86 61.95
CA PRO A 5 37.21 62.16 60.99
C PRO A 5 36.61 62.40 59.59
N PHE A 6 37.18 63.33 58.87
CA PHE A 6 36.89 63.74 57.49
C PHE A 6 37.16 62.58 56.52
N ALA A 7 36.14 62.17 55.82
CA ALA A 7 36.29 61.26 54.66
C ALA A 7 36.92 61.98 53.45
N ARG A 8 38.14 61.58 53.06
CA ARG A 8 38.76 62.05 51.81
C ARG A 8 37.97 61.52 50.61
N ARG A 9 37.27 62.46 49.94
CA ARG A 9 36.74 62.19 48.59
C ARG A 9 37.92 62.13 47.62
N THR A 10 38.22 60.90 47.08
CA THR A 10 39.07 60.69 45.91
C THR A 10 38.35 61.26 44.70
N ALA A 11 38.82 62.37 44.17
CA ALA A 11 38.34 62.90 42.89
C ALA A 11 38.67 61.95 41.76
N ARG A 12 37.64 61.33 41.21
CA ARG A 12 37.77 60.60 39.95
C ARG A 12 38.13 61.59 38.85
N ARG A 13 39.36 61.47 38.29
CA ARG A 13 39.74 62.22 37.09
C ARG A 13 38.77 61.89 35.94
N PRO A 14 38.23 62.90 35.24
CA PRO A 14 37.41 62.64 34.06
C PRO A 14 38.27 61.96 33.01
N ALA A 15 37.81 60.80 32.44
CA ALA A 15 38.44 60.10 31.32
C ALA A 15 38.59 61.13 30.18
N THR A 16 39.82 61.28 29.64
CA THR A 16 40.05 62.15 28.50
C THR A 16 39.24 61.62 27.29
N SER A 17 38.72 62.55 26.46
CA SER A 17 37.91 62.22 25.27
C SER A 17 38.57 61.14 24.37
N ALA A 18 39.90 61.12 24.30
CA ALA A 18 40.69 60.13 23.61
C ALA A 18 40.53 58.69 24.17
N GLN A 19 40.44 58.54 25.52
CA GLN A 19 40.24 57.20 26.15
C GLN A 19 38.82 56.67 25.93
N LEU A 20 37.83 57.56 25.87
CA LEU A 20 36.46 57.21 25.56
C LEU A 20 36.34 56.73 24.12
N TRP A 21 36.97 57.41 23.16
CA TRP A 21 36.95 57.01 21.75
C TRP A 21 37.67 55.68 21.50
N THR A 22 38.81 55.41 22.12
CA THR A 22 39.54 54.15 22.01
C THR A 22 38.71 52.98 22.55
N THR A 23 37.99 53.18 23.66
CA THR A 23 37.15 52.14 24.25
C THR A 23 35.93 51.84 23.36
N VAL A 24 35.32 52.87 22.78
CA VAL A 24 34.20 52.70 21.85
C VAL A 24 34.64 51.98 20.56
N CYS A 25 35.79 52.40 19.98
CA CYS A 25 36.31 51.72 18.77
C CYS A 25 36.71 50.27 19.03
N ALA A 26 37.30 49.94 20.18
CA ALA A 26 37.62 48.59 20.56
C ALA A 26 36.36 47.69 20.76
N ALA A 27 35.32 48.26 21.38
CA ALA A 27 34.04 47.57 21.55
C ALA A 27 33.32 47.32 20.22
N LEU A 28 33.32 48.26 19.30
CA LEU A 28 32.76 48.12 17.96
C LEU A 28 33.54 47.12 17.13
N ALA A 29 34.87 47.11 17.19
CA ALA A 29 35.69 46.12 16.50
C ALA A 29 35.48 44.69 17.05
N ALA A 30 35.36 44.53 18.36
CA ALA A 30 35.05 43.27 18.99
C ALA A 30 33.63 42.74 18.62
N ALA A 31 32.66 43.65 18.58
CA ALA A 31 31.31 43.32 18.17
C ALA A 31 31.24 42.89 16.66
N ALA A 32 31.95 43.63 15.79
CA ALA A 32 32.04 43.30 14.36
C ALA A 32 32.75 41.95 14.14
N PHE A 33 33.84 41.67 14.88
CA PHE A 33 34.56 40.42 14.82
C PHE A 33 33.71 39.24 15.34
N ALA A 34 33.00 39.40 16.44
CA ALA A 34 32.06 38.42 16.98
C ALA A 34 30.89 38.16 16.01
N SER A 35 30.36 39.22 15.36
CA SER A 35 29.31 39.09 14.36
C SER A 35 29.78 38.34 13.11
N ASN A 36 31.01 38.62 12.64
CA ASN A 36 31.61 37.90 11.50
C ASN A 36 31.91 36.42 11.83
N LEU A 37 32.40 36.14 13.04
CA LEU A 37 32.57 34.73 13.49
C LEU A 37 31.24 34.02 13.61
N ALA A 38 30.23 34.65 14.16
CA ALA A 38 28.88 34.07 14.26
C ALA A 38 28.23 33.89 12.89
N ALA A 39 28.44 34.79 11.96
CA ALA A 39 27.97 34.66 10.58
C ALA A 39 28.71 33.54 9.82
N GLY A 40 30.04 33.49 9.97
CA GLY A 40 30.85 32.40 9.40
C GLY A 40 30.47 31.04 9.98
N TRP A 41 30.27 30.95 11.28
CA TRP A 41 29.85 29.73 11.96
C TRP A 41 28.42 29.28 11.50
N ARG A 42 27.50 30.24 11.34
CA ARG A 42 26.16 29.95 10.81
C ARG A 42 26.19 29.54 9.35
N ALA A 43 27.06 30.10 8.52
CA ALA A 43 27.22 29.71 7.12
C ALA A 43 27.77 28.30 7.00
N ASP A 44 28.77 27.92 7.84
CA ASP A 44 29.37 26.58 7.82
C ASP A 44 28.39 25.48 8.30
N HIS A 45 27.37 25.84 9.08
CA HIS A 45 26.43 24.87 9.66
C HIS A 45 25.02 24.93 9.03
N ARG A 46 24.85 25.69 7.95
CA ARG A 46 23.51 25.89 7.34
C ARG A 46 22.84 24.64 6.84
N HIS A 47 23.60 23.61 6.51
CA HIS A 47 23.08 22.38 5.91
C HIS A 47 23.67 21.13 6.53
N VAL A 48 23.84 21.15 7.87
CA VAL A 48 24.26 19.95 8.62
C VAL A 48 23.02 19.23 9.13
N LEU A 49 22.88 17.98 8.76
CA LEU A 49 21.79 17.11 9.19
C LEU A 49 22.23 16.19 10.32
N ALA A 50 21.49 16.22 11.42
CA ALA A 50 21.61 15.27 12.50
C ALA A 50 20.86 13.98 12.20
N ALA A 51 21.21 12.87 12.84
CA ALA A 51 20.55 11.59 12.68
C ALA A 51 19.02 11.69 12.91
N GLY A 52 18.23 11.33 11.92
CA GLY A 52 16.79 11.43 11.88
C GLY A 52 16.25 12.62 11.09
N ASP A 53 17.10 13.60 10.71
CA ASP A 53 16.71 14.68 9.84
C ASP A 53 16.53 14.19 8.41
N ARG A 54 15.66 14.87 7.65
CA ARG A 54 15.40 14.58 6.25
C ARG A 54 15.22 15.83 5.42
N LEU A 55 15.64 15.76 4.15
CA LEU A 55 15.42 16.81 3.16
C LEU A 55 14.96 16.19 1.84
N PRO A 56 14.02 16.81 1.11
CA PRO A 56 13.62 16.35 -0.22
C PRO A 56 14.81 16.42 -1.20
N LEU A 57 14.86 15.50 -2.17
CA LEU A 57 15.79 15.53 -3.28
C LEU A 57 15.08 16.03 -4.55
N GLN A 58 15.79 16.80 -5.38
CA GLN A 58 15.28 17.30 -6.66
C GLN A 58 15.20 16.23 -7.75
N SER A 59 15.93 15.14 -7.58
CA SER A 59 15.99 14.06 -8.57
C SER A 59 16.05 12.70 -7.92
N ARG A 60 15.67 11.68 -8.71
CA ARG A 60 15.73 10.28 -8.28
C ARG A 60 17.18 9.85 -8.00
N VAL A 61 17.35 8.99 -7.04
CA VAL A 61 18.63 8.35 -6.73
C VAL A 61 19.02 7.40 -7.86
N HIS A 62 20.31 7.45 -8.27
CA HIS A 62 20.81 6.63 -9.36
C HIS A 62 21.94 5.66 -8.95
N ASN A 63 22.44 5.78 -7.72
CA ASN A 63 23.61 5.01 -7.25
C ASN A 63 23.24 3.81 -6.37
N GLY A 64 21.94 3.49 -6.22
CA GLY A 64 21.44 2.33 -5.52
C GLY A 64 20.95 1.23 -6.46
N GLN A 65 20.80 0.02 -5.94
CA GLN A 65 20.11 -1.04 -6.68
C GLN A 65 18.59 -0.80 -6.65
N PRO A 66 17.88 -0.96 -7.76
CA PRO A 66 16.44 -0.88 -7.77
C PRO A 66 15.83 -2.17 -7.24
N HIS A 67 14.81 -2.04 -6.41
CA HIS A 67 14.02 -3.15 -5.86
C HIS A 67 12.52 -2.85 -6.07
N GLU A 68 11.74 -3.89 -6.24
CA GLU A 68 10.28 -3.79 -6.34
C GLU A 68 9.63 -4.48 -5.15
N VAL A 69 8.77 -3.77 -4.45
CA VAL A 69 7.91 -4.31 -3.40
C VAL A 69 6.47 -4.24 -3.88
N LEU A 70 5.81 -5.39 -3.94
CA LEU A 70 4.41 -5.48 -4.34
C LEU A 70 3.52 -5.36 -3.11
N VAL A 71 2.52 -4.49 -3.22
CA VAL A 71 1.36 -4.47 -2.33
C VAL A 71 0.09 -4.62 -3.20
N PRO A 72 -1.05 -4.97 -2.63
CA PRO A 72 -2.28 -5.10 -3.42
C PRO A 72 -2.54 -3.86 -4.28
N GLY A 73 -2.70 -4.05 -5.60
CA GLY A 73 -2.97 -3.01 -6.57
C GLY A 73 -1.84 -2.02 -6.86
N THR A 74 -0.70 -2.12 -6.18
CA THR A 74 0.40 -1.16 -6.34
C THR A 74 1.76 -1.87 -6.29
N ALA A 75 2.65 -1.50 -7.21
CA ALA A 75 4.07 -1.81 -7.12
C ALA A 75 4.82 -0.57 -6.63
N VAL A 76 5.68 -0.74 -5.64
CA VAL A 76 6.55 0.30 -5.10
C VAL A 76 7.98 0.00 -5.55
N ASP A 77 8.47 0.77 -6.51
CA ASP A 77 9.87 0.72 -6.94
C ASP A 77 10.71 1.52 -5.95
N LEU A 78 11.63 0.86 -5.27
CA LEU A 78 12.49 1.44 -4.25
C LEU A 78 13.94 1.49 -4.73
N GLN A 79 14.63 2.56 -4.38
CA GLN A 79 16.07 2.68 -4.62
C GLN A 79 16.73 3.39 -3.44
N VAL A 80 17.65 2.72 -2.78
CA VAL A 80 18.43 3.26 -1.66
C VAL A 80 19.86 3.43 -2.10
N GLY A 81 20.34 4.66 -2.04
CA GLY A 81 21.71 4.98 -2.42
C GLY A 81 22.70 4.64 -1.30
N ARG A 82 23.98 4.66 -1.64
CA ARG A 82 25.06 4.42 -0.67
C ARG A 82 25.13 5.57 0.33
N PRO A 83 25.37 5.26 1.62
CA PRO A 83 25.60 6.29 2.63
C PRO A 83 26.81 7.18 2.28
N VAL A 84 26.62 8.49 2.34
CA VAL A 84 27.66 9.49 2.06
C VAL A 84 27.81 10.48 3.22
N ARG A 85 28.92 11.21 3.31
CA ARG A 85 29.09 12.27 4.31
C ARG A 85 28.54 13.61 3.88
N GLU A 86 28.55 13.84 2.57
CA GLU A 86 28.11 15.09 1.99
C GLU A 86 27.42 14.84 0.65
N MET A 87 26.52 15.74 0.28
CA MET A 87 25.80 15.74 -0.99
C MET A 87 25.77 17.16 -1.57
N ASP A 88 25.89 17.26 -2.89
CA ASP A 88 25.81 18.53 -3.60
C ASP A 88 24.45 19.19 -3.35
N ALA A 89 24.48 20.45 -2.95
CA ALA A 89 23.27 21.23 -2.66
C ALA A 89 22.33 21.33 -3.88
N SER A 90 22.86 21.20 -5.11
CA SER A 90 22.05 21.22 -6.32
C SER A 90 21.13 20.00 -6.47
N LEU A 91 21.40 18.92 -5.75
CA LEU A 91 20.60 17.69 -5.74
C LEU A 91 19.51 17.70 -4.67
N VAL A 92 19.57 18.65 -3.74
CA VAL A 92 18.67 18.74 -2.59
C VAL A 92 17.69 19.89 -2.78
N ASP A 93 16.42 19.65 -2.48
CA ASP A 93 15.41 20.72 -2.45
C ASP A 93 15.46 21.45 -1.10
N LEU A 94 16.11 22.57 -1.09
CA LEU A 94 16.25 23.44 0.11
C LEU A 94 15.09 24.42 0.26
N GLY A 95 14.05 24.33 -0.57
CA GLY A 95 12.86 25.18 -0.53
C GLY A 95 13.07 26.57 -1.18
N ALA A 96 12.02 27.39 -1.07
CA ALA A 96 11.98 28.71 -1.71
C ALA A 96 12.93 29.78 -1.09
N ASP A 97 13.38 29.55 0.14
CA ASP A 97 14.26 30.45 0.88
C ASP A 97 15.75 30.27 0.50
N ARG A 98 16.03 29.46 -0.51
CA ARG A 98 17.38 29.24 -0.99
C ARG A 98 17.95 30.51 -1.61
N ASP A 99 19.04 31.02 -1.03
CA ASP A 99 19.91 31.94 -1.74
C ASP A 99 20.67 31.15 -2.82
N TRP A 100 20.37 31.42 -4.10
CA TRP A 100 20.98 30.74 -5.26
C TRP A 100 22.51 30.87 -5.33
N SER A 101 23.07 31.74 -4.49
CA SER A 101 24.52 31.89 -4.31
C SER A 101 25.11 30.87 -3.33
N ASP A 102 24.27 30.16 -2.57
CA ASP A 102 24.69 29.17 -1.57
C ASP A 102 24.93 27.80 -2.25
N THR A 103 26.16 27.55 -2.61
CA THR A 103 26.62 26.30 -3.24
C THR A 103 27.22 25.33 -2.23
N ALA A 104 27.12 25.63 -0.93
CA ALA A 104 27.69 24.78 0.10
C ALA A 104 26.98 23.40 0.11
N PRO A 105 27.73 22.29 0.15
CA PRO A 105 27.14 20.96 0.18
C PRO A 105 26.35 20.73 1.45
N VAL A 106 25.31 19.91 1.36
CA VAL A 106 24.60 19.36 2.53
C VAL A 106 25.50 18.31 3.17
N ARG A 107 25.73 18.41 4.47
CA ARG A 107 26.60 17.52 5.24
C ARG A 107 25.84 16.78 6.33
N ALA A 108 26.29 15.56 6.62
CA ALA A 108 25.90 14.89 7.84
C ALA A 108 26.72 15.46 9.02
N ASP A 109 26.13 15.46 10.22
CA ASP A 109 26.86 15.59 11.46
C ASP A 109 27.97 14.53 11.54
N ASP A 110 29.01 14.77 12.38
CA ASP A 110 30.13 13.85 12.53
C ASP A 110 29.72 12.43 12.92
N ALA A 111 28.64 12.32 13.70
CA ALA A 111 28.03 11.06 14.13
C ALA A 111 27.03 10.48 13.14
N ALA A 112 26.84 11.09 11.96
CA ALA A 112 25.80 10.69 11.00
C ALA A 112 26.36 10.40 9.59
N ARG A 113 25.50 9.81 8.74
CA ARG A 113 25.68 9.61 7.30
C ARG A 113 24.37 9.98 6.61
N LEU A 114 24.47 10.47 5.39
CA LEU A 114 23.36 10.79 4.52
C LEU A 114 23.03 9.59 3.63
N VAL A 115 21.79 9.12 3.69
CA VAL A 115 21.27 8.03 2.86
C VAL A 115 20.21 8.61 1.92
N PRO A 116 20.48 8.68 0.60
CA PRO A 116 19.47 9.07 -0.35
C PRO A 116 18.52 7.89 -0.64
N VAL A 117 17.22 8.14 -0.55
CA VAL A 117 16.18 7.14 -0.80
C VAL A 117 15.19 7.69 -1.82
N SER A 118 14.79 6.88 -2.79
CA SER A 118 13.72 7.21 -3.73
C SER A 118 12.74 6.08 -3.88
N TRP A 119 11.48 6.45 -4.14
CA TRP A 119 10.40 5.50 -4.40
C TRP A 119 9.49 6.02 -5.50
N LEU A 120 8.86 5.07 -6.18
CA LEU A 120 7.85 5.33 -7.20
C LEU A 120 6.74 4.30 -7.04
N ALA A 121 5.57 4.75 -6.68
CA ALA A 121 4.38 3.92 -6.66
C ALA A 121 3.74 3.89 -8.06
N ARG A 122 3.41 2.71 -8.56
CA ARG A 122 2.69 2.54 -9.83
C ARG A 122 1.54 1.55 -9.66
N PRO A 123 0.38 1.86 -10.24
CA PRO A 123 -0.72 0.90 -10.24
C PRO A 123 -0.31 -0.38 -10.95
N VAL A 124 -0.73 -1.52 -10.42
CA VAL A 124 -0.62 -2.81 -11.08
C VAL A 124 -2.01 -3.44 -11.16
N ASP A 125 -2.25 -4.19 -12.23
CA ASP A 125 -3.51 -4.88 -12.39
C ASP A 125 -3.72 -5.85 -11.21
N ASN A 126 -4.79 -5.66 -10.49
CA ASN A 126 -5.25 -6.64 -9.54
C ASN A 126 -5.89 -7.80 -10.32
N ALA A 127 -5.37 -9.02 -10.13
CA ALA A 127 -5.81 -10.20 -10.87
C ALA A 127 -7.32 -10.48 -10.70
N ALA A 128 -7.91 -10.02 -9.60
CA ALA A 128 -9.33 -10.18 -9.30
C ALA A 128 -10.22 -9.09 -9.90
N GLY A 129 -9.64 -8.03 -10.50
CA GLY A 129 -10.41 -6.87 -10.97
C GLY A 129 -11.06 -6.06 -9.83
N GLN A 130 -10.65 -6.32 -8.59
CA GLN A 130 -11.11 -5.55 -7.44
C GLN A 130 -10.45 -4.18 -7.46
N GLU A 131 -11.21 -3.15 -7.18
CA GLU A 131 -10.64 -1.86 -6.82
C GLU A 131 -9.95 -2.04 -5.46
N VAL A 132 -8.64 -1.86 -5.41
CA VAL A 132 -7.93 -1.79 -4.14
C VAL A 132 -8.41 -0.52 -3.45
N GLY A 133 -9.02 -0.69 -2.29
CA GLY A 133 -9.62 0.39 -1.54
C GLY A 133 -8.62 1.49 -1.15
N GLU A 134 -9.07 2.40 -0.32
CA GLU A 134 -8.30 3.54 0.19
C GLU A 134 -7.29 3.13 1.30
N GLN A 135 -6.74 1.91 1.21
CA GLN A 135 -5.78 1.43 2.22
C GLN A 135 -4.46 2.17 2.11
N GLU A 136 -3.93 2.58 3.24
CA GLU A 136 -2.67 3.32 3.32
C GLU A 136 -1.47 2.40 3.13
N ILE A 137 -0.50 2.89 2.35
CA ILE A 137 0.82 2.30 2.18
C ILE A 137 1.81 3.15 2.96
N GLY A 138 2.44 2.59 3.97
CA GLY A 138 3.52 3.25 4.72
C GLY A 138 4.88 2.82 4.19
N ILE A 139 5.79 3.76 3.96
CA ILE A 139 7.17 3.51 3.55
C ILE A 139 8.10 4.08 4.63
N ARG A 140 8.99 3.26 5.18
CA ARG A 140 9.90 3.64 6.26
C ARG A 140 11.31 3.18 5.98
N LEU A 141 12.30 4.02 6.33
CA LEU A 141 13.69 3.60 6.44
C LEU A 141 13.94 3.11 7.86
N VAL A 142 14.57 1.96 7.98
CA VAL A 142 15.04 1.40 9.26
C VAL A 142 16.55 1.45 9.29
N ALA A 143 17.10 2.05 10.33
CA ALA A 143 18.52 2.22 10.51
C ALA A 143 18.86 2.07 12.00
N GLY A 144 19.67 1.07 12.37
CA GLY A 144 20.03 0.81 13.78
C GLY A 144 18.83 0.58 14.69
N GLY A 145 17.75 -0.03 14.19
CA GLY A 145 16.50 -0.23 14.92
C GLY A 145 15.59 1.02 15.00
N ARG A 146 16.04 2.19 14.52
CA ARG A 146 15.25 3.39 14.43
C ARG A 146 14.43 3.36 13.14
N ARG A 147 13.14 3.68 13.23
CA ARG A 147 12.22 3.82 12.08
C ARG A 147 12.03 5.28 11.73
N ILE A 148 12.22 5.63 10.48
CA ILE A 148 12.09 6.99 9.93
C ILE A 148 11.04 6.93 8.84
N ASP A 149 9.90 7.58 9.05
CA ASP A 149 8.82 7.62 8.08
C ASP A 149 9.28 8.39 6.83
N LEU A 150 9.12 7.80 5.65
CA LEU A 150 9.45 8.42 4.37
C LEU A 150 8.20 8.95 3.68
N ALA A 151 7.18 8.10 3.59
CA ALA A 151 5.88 8.41 3.02
C ALA A 151 4.79 7.55 3.64
N ASP A 152 3.58 8.08 3.62
CA ASP A 152 2.33 7.39 3.92
C ASP A 152 1.23 7.94 3.00
N GLY A 153 0.30 7.10 2.59
CA GLY A 153 -0.80 7.47 1.72
C GLY A 153 -1.33 6.28 0.94
N THR A 154 -2.45 6.48 0.26
CA THR A 154 -3.00 5.46 -0.64
C THR A 154 -2.09 5.25 -1.85
N GLY A 155 -2.18 4.09 -2.48
CA GLY A 155 -1.40 3.82 -3.70
C GLY A 155 -1.64 4.86 -4.79
N ARG A 156 -2.85 5.46 -4.86
CA ARG A 156 -3.19 6.55 -5.79
C ARG A 156 -2.49 7.85 -5.42
N GLU A 157 -2.45 8.22 -4.15
CA GLU A 157 -1.77 9.43 -3.67
C GLU A 157 -0.28 9.33 -3.89
N LEU A 158 0.34 8.22 -3.47
CA LEU A 158 1.77 7.98 -3.71
C LEU A 158 2.14 7.97 -5.19
N ALA A 159 1.24 7.47 -6.07
CA ALA A 159 1.46 7.52 -7.51
C ALA A 159 1.25 8.93 -8.09
N ALA A 160 0.36 9.74 -7.53
CA ALA A 160 0.13 11.12 -7.95
C ALA A 160 1.27 12.06 -7.53
N GLU A 161 1.85 11.87 -6.35
CA GLU A 161 3.03 12.59 -5.89
C GLU A 161 4.26 12.30 -6.78
N ALA A 162 4.31 11.10 -7.34
CA ALA A 162 5.36 10.67 -8.25
C ALA A 162 5.13 11.22 -9.67
N THR A 163 5.23 12.53 -9.88
CA THR A 163 5.11 13.19 -11.19
C THR A 163 6.19 12.73 -12.19
N GLY A 164 6.15 11.45 -12.56
CA GLY A 164 7.03 10.84 -13.59
C GLY A 164 8.44 10.45 -13.12
N THR A 165 8.99 11.08 -12.11
CA THR A 165 10.35 10.82 -11.60
C THR A 165 10.38 10.11 -10.25
N GLY A 166 9.21 9.94 -9.59
CA GLY A 166 9.13 9.42 -8.24
C GLY A 166 9.44 10.49 -7.18
N THR A 167 9.27 10.11 -5.92
CA THR A 167 9.62 10.94 -4.77
C THR A 167 10.98 10.50 -4.23
N SER A 168 11.78 11.45 -3.76
CA SER A 168 13.12 11.18 -3.27
C SER A 168 13.43 12.04 -2.06
N THR A 169 14.12 11.47 -1.08
CA THR A 169 14.52 12.15 0.14
C THR A 169 15.94 11.78 0.55
N LEU A 170 16.62 12.71 1.17
CA LEU A 170 17.89 12.51 1.84
C LEU A 170 17.62 12.34 3.34
N VAL A 171 18.07 11.25 3.92
CA VAL A 171 17.86 10.94 5.33
C VAL A 171 19.20 10.85 6.02
N ALA A 172 19.36 11.54 7.15
CA ALA A 172 20.54 11.37 8.00
C ALA A 172 20.31 10.20 8.97
N VAL A 173 21.22 9.24 8.99
CA VAL A 173 21.23 8.09 9.89
C VAL A 173 22.52 8.07 10.71
N ASP A 174 22.55 7.35 11.83
CA ASP A 174 23.76 7.21 12.63
C ASP A 174 24.90 6.59 11.81
N ALA A 175 26.12 7.09 11.97
CA ALA A 175 27.28 6.70 11.16
C ALA A 175 27.71 5.23 11.32
N GLU A 176 27.39 4.63 12.46
CA GLU A 176 27.76 3.25 12.83
C GLU A 176 26.70 2.22 12.42
N VAL A 177 25.64 2.65 11.70
CA VAL A 177 24.55 1.76 11.29
C VAL A 177 24.99 0.91 10.09
N ASP A 178 24.99 -0.40 10.29
CA ASP A 178 25.25 -1.40 9.26
C ASP A 178 23.98 -2.06 8.73
N ASP A 179 22.86 -1.99 9.47
CA ASP A 179 21.57 -2.64 9.19
C ASP A 179 20.56 -1.65 8.58
N LEU A 180 20.77 -1.27 7.35
CA LEU A 180 19.80 -0.48 6.61
C LEU A 180 18.73 -1.39 5.98
N ALA A 181 17.46 -1.08 6.25
CA ALA A 181 16.34 -1.74 5.59
C ALA A 181 15.25 -0.73 5.23
N VAL A 182 14.41 -1.07 4.24
CA VAL A 182 13.17 -0.36 3.96
C VAL A 182 11.99 -1.24 4.30
N GLU A 183 11.09 -0.72 5.10
CA GLU A 183 9.81 -1.36 5.42
C GLU A 183 8.70 -0.73 4.56
N VAL A 184 7.90 -1.58 3.91
CA VAL A 184 6.67 -1.21 3.22
C VAL A 184 5.52 -1.91 3.91
N THR A 185 4.60 -1.13 4.46
CA THR A 185 3.45 -1.64 5.22
C THR A 185 2.16 -1.39 4.46
N PHE A 186 1.31 -2.40 4.39
CA PHE A 186 -0.04 -2.32 3.82
C PHE A 186 -0.97 -3.20 4.66
N ASP A 187 -2.09 -2.65 5.10
CA ASP A 187 -3.10 -3.35 5.91
C ASP A 187 -2.49 -4.19 7.05
N GLY A 188 -1.64 -3.55 7.85
CA GLY A 188 -1.00 -4.16 9.02
C GLY A 188 0.13 -5.16 8.72
N VAL A 189 0.35 -5.54 7.47
CA VAL A 189 1.46 -6.43 7.07
C VAL A 189 2.63 -5.61 6.54
N THR A 190 3.80 -5.86 7.12
CA THR A 190 5.06 -5.19 6.74
C THR A 190 5.94 -6.15 5.95
N GLN A 191 6.40 -5.69 4.80
CA GLN A 191 7.47 -6.31 4.03
C GLN A 191 8.77 -5.56 4.31
N ARG A 192 9.88 -6.27 4.49
CA ARG A 192 11.18 -5.68 4.85
C ARG A 192 12.22 -6.01 3.79
N LEU A 193 12.74 -4.98 3.14
CA LEU A 193 13.84 -5.06 2.20
C LEU A 193 15.15 -4.76 2.93
N ASP A 194 16.05 -5.73 3.02
CA ASP A 194 17.42 -5.50 3.44
C ASP A 194 18.22 -4.80 2.32
N VAL A 195 18.76 -3.63 2.63
CA VAL A 195 19.44 -2.81 1.61
C VAL A 195 20.81 -3.39 1.21
N ALA A 196 21.49 -4.07 2.12
CA ALA A 196 22.82 -4.60 1.88
C ALA A 196 22.78 -5.87 1.01
N THR A 197 21.82 -6.74 1.26
CA THR A 197 21.66 -8.02 0.55
C THR A 197 20.68 -7.95 -0.62
N GLY A 198 19.74 -7.01 -0.60
CA GLY A 198 18.62 -6.94 -1.52
C GLY A 198 17.55 -8.00 -1.25
N GLU A 199 17.64 -8.72 -0.12
CA GLU A 199 16.65 -9.72 0.25
C GLU A 199 15.36 -9.06 0.74
N LEU A 200 14.22 -9.53 0.21
CA LEU A 200 12.90 -9.05 0.59
C LEU A 200 12.17 -10.11 1.41
N ASP A 201 12.04 -9.85 2.72
CA ASP A 201 11.14 -10.60 3.59
C ASP A 201 9.71 -10.07 3.40
N ARG A 202 8.84 -10.91 2.88
CA ARG A 202 7.43 -10.59 2.59
C ARG A 202 6.48 -10.94 3.73
N GLY A 203 6.90 -11.74 4.67
CA GLY A 203 6.01 -12.21 5.74
C GLY A 203 4.69 -12.77 5.20
N ALA A 204 3.55 -12.28 5.72
CA ALA A 204 2.21 -12.68 5.28
C ALA A 204 1.87 -12.21 3.84
N ALA A 205 2.61 -11.26 3.27
CA ALA A 205 2.44 -10.82 1.88
C ALA A 205 3.13 -11.76 0.85
N GLY A 206 3.67 -12.90 1.29
CA GLY A 206 4.36 -13.87 0.45
C GLY A 206 3.56 -14.32 -0.77
N GLY A 207 2.23 -14.43 -0.63
CA GLY A 207 1.30 -14.76 -1.69
C GLY A 207 1.31 -13.80 -2.90
N LEU A 208 1.76 -12.54 -2.72
CA LEU A 208 1.91 -11.59 -3.84
C LEU A 208 3.01 -11.97 -4.82
N ALA A 209 4.03 -12.71 -4.36
CA ALA A 209 5.12 -13.17 -5.22
C ALA A 209 4.74 -14.42 -6.02
N VAL A 210 3.78 -15.18 -5.52
CA VAL A 210 3.23 -16.32 -6.21
C VAL A 210 2.30 -15.75 -7.30
N ARG A 211 2.62 -15.99 -8.58
CA ARG A 211 1.67 -15.76 -9.68
C ARG A 211 0.89 -17.06 -9.88
N PRO A 212 -0.19 -17.27 -9.12
CA PRO A 212 -0.99 -18.46 -9.32
C PRO A 212 -1.56 -18.39 -10.74
N ARG A 213 -1.51 -19.51 -11.44
CA ARG A 213 -2.08 -19.58 -12.78
C ARG A 213 -3.58 -19.36 -12.70
N ARG A 214 -4.08 -18.47 -13.54
CA ARG A 214 -5.52 -18.39 -13.75
C ARG A 214 -6.00 -19.76 -14.23
N VAL A 215 -6.96 -20.30 -13.52
CA VAL A 215 -7.60 -21.56 -13.94
C VAL A 215 -8.77 -21.20 -14.84
N ASP A 216 -8.74 -21.68 -16.08
CA ASP A 216 -9.85 -21.48 -17.00
C ASP A 216 -11.08 -22.21 -16.48
N VAL A 217 -12.19 -21.50 -16.42
CA VAL A 217 -13.45 -22.05 -15.94
C VAL A 217 -14.18 -22.74 -17.07
N PRO A 218 -14.81 -23.88 -16.80
CA PRO A 218 -15.43 -24.70 -17.84
C PRO A 218 -16.68 -24.07 -18.47
N CYS A 219 -17.15 -22.93 -17.97
CA CYS A 219 -18.41 -22.29 -18.36
C CYS A 219 -18.21 -20.86 -18.92
N PRO A 220 -17.36 -20.64 -19.95
CA PRO A 220 -17.22 -19.31 -20.53
C PRO A 220 -18.53 -18.85 -21.20
N ASP A 221 -18.68 -17.56 -21.44
CA ASP A 221 -19.87 -16.99 -22.11
C ASP A 221 -20.16 -17.65 -23.47
N SER A 222 -19.13 -18.05 -24.20
CA SER A 222 -19.25 -18.75 -25.47
C SER A 222 -19.76 -20.20 -25.33
N ARG A 223 -19.63 -20.79 -24.14
CA ARG A 223 -20.04 -22.18 -23.87
C ARG A 223 -20.60 -22.32 -22.45
N PRO A 224 -21.83 -21.80 -22.19
CA PRO A 224 -22.45 -21.89 -20.87
C PRO A 224 -22.66 -23.34 -20.43
N CYS A 225 -22.40 -23.59 -19.15
CA CYS A 225 -22.67 -24.88 -18.56
C CYS A 225 -24.15 -25.09 -18.27
N GLN A 226 -24.61 -26.34 -18.42
CA GLN A 226 -25.99 -26.70 -18.12
C GLN A 226 -26.14 -27.11 -16.65
N LEU A 227 -27.14 -26.54 -16.00
CA LEU A 227 -27.60 -26.99 -14.68
C LEU A 227 -28.68 -28.03 -14.84
N ARG A 228 -28.68 -29.03 -13.99
CA ARG A 228 -29.71 -30.07 -13.94
C ARG A 228 -30.75 -29.72 -12.90
N THR A 229 -32.04 -29.84 -13.27
CA THR A 229 -33.15 -29.79 -12.31
C THR A 229 -33.29 -31.10 -11.58
N ASP A 230 -33.94 -31.10 -10.43
CA ASP A 230 -34.39 -32.33 -9.76
C ASP A 230 -35.26 -33.19 -10.70
N ALA A 231 -35.25 -34.50 -10.50
CA ALA A 231 -35.90 -35.47 -11.40
C ALA A 231 -37.41 -35.22 -11.57
N ALA A 232 -38.05 -34.48 -10.66
CA ALA A 232 -39.47 -34.11 -10.73
C ALA A 232 -39.77 -32.94 -11.66
N TRP A 233 -38.74 -32.21 -12.09
CA TRP A 233 -38.89 -30.95 -12.78
C TRP A 233 -38.01 -30.88 -14.03
N ARG A 234 -38.40 -30.07 -15.01
CA ARG A 234 -37.61 -29.78 -16.20
C ARG A 234 -37.77 -28.29 -16.58
N PRO A 235 -36.77 -27.68 -17.19
CA PRO A 235 -36.90 -26.32 -17.73
C PRO A 235 -37.96 -26.29 -18.82
N TYR A 236 -38.79 -25.22 -18.86
CA TYR A 236 -39.90 -25.14 -19.83
C TYR A 236 -39.42 -24.84 -21.26
N ALA A 237 -38.65 -23.84 -21.48
CA ALA A 237 -38.26 -23.37 -22.80
C ALA A 237 -36.76 -23.29 -23.05
N ARG A 238 -35.99 -23.05 -22.02
CA ARG A 238 -34.52 -22.93 -22.10
C ARG A 238 -33.89 -23.74 -20.99
N ARG A 239 -32.77 -24.35 -21.31
CA ARG A 239 -31.98 -25.05 -20.30
C ARG A 239 -31.47 -24.02 -19.27
N ALA A 240 -31.51 -24.39 -18.00
CA ALA A 240 -30.83 -23.63 -16.98
C ALA A 240 -29.31 -23.65 -17.27
N THR A 241 -28.73 -22.51 -17.43
CA THR A 241 -27.29 -22.39 -17.72
C THR A 241 -26.60 -21.49 -16.72
N LEU A 242 -25.30 -21.65 -16.65
CA LEU A 242 -24.41 -20.83 -15.83
C LEU A 242 -23.22 -20.43 -16.70
N THR A 243 -22.82 -19.19 -16.62
CA THR A 243 -21.50 -18.74 -17.07
C THR A 243 -20.68 -18.33 -15.86
N THR A 244 -19.37 -18.50 -15.97
CA THR A 244 -18.44 -18.18 -14.91
C THR A 244 -17.26 -17.42 -15.49
N GLY A 245 -16.72 -16.48 -14.73
CA GLY A 245 -15.42 -15.86 -15.01
C GLY A 245 -14.26 -16.83 -14.71
N PRO A 246 -13.05 -16.51 -15.10
CA PRO A 246 -11.86 -17.25 -14.71
C PRO A 246 -11.69 -17.22 -13.19
N LEU A 247 -11.14 -18.31 -12.62
CA LEU A 247 -10.70 -18.27 -11.23
C LEU A 247 -9.47 -17.37 -11.17
N ALA A 248 -9.60 -16.29 -10.42
CA ALA A 248 -8.56 -15.28 -10.27
C ALA A 248 -7.97 -15.39 -8.86
N PRO A 249 -6.75 -15.92 -8.72
CA PRO A 249 -6.07 -15.97 -7.43
C PRO A 249 -5.48 -14.60 -7.07
N TYR A 250 -5.56 -14.23 -5.79
CA TYR A 250 -5.01 -12.98 -5.25
C TYR A 250 -4.69 -13.12 -3.75
N ALA A 251 -3.82 -12.27 -3.21
CA ALA A 251 -3.31 -12.43 -1.86
C ALA A 251 -4.10 -11.68 -0.78
N TRP A 252 -4.83 -10.63 -1.17
CA TRP A 252 -5.53 -9.74 -0.25
C TRP A 252 -6.92 -9.39 -0.78
N ASP A 253 -7.90 -9.36 0.11
CA ASP A 253 -9.31 -9.01 -0.14
C ASP A 253 -9.71 -7.84 0.75
N ASP A 254 -10.52 -6.93 0.25
CA ASP A 254 -10.90 -5.70 0.96
C ASP A 254 -11.76 -5.94 2.22
N GLU A 255 -12.49 -7.04 2.27
CA GLU A 255 -13.31 -7.42 3.42
C GLU A 255 -12.66 -8.48 4.31
N LEU A 256 -11.91 -9.43 3.70
CA LEU A 256 -11.31 -10.56 4.41
C LEU A 256 -9.86 -10.29 4.83
N GLY A 257 -9.22 -9.26 4.27
CA GLY A 257 -7.81 -8.98 4.49
C GLY A 257 -6.88 -9.97 3.78
N TRP A 258 -5.72 -10.22 4.37
CA TRP A 258 -4.72 -11.13 3.82
C TRP A 258 -5.14 -12.59 3.94
N ALA A 259 -4.89 -13.37 2.89
CA ALA A 259 -5.20 -14.81 2.87
C ALA A 259 -4.37 -15.64 3.88
N GLY A 260 -3.28 -15.05 4.39
CA GLY A 260 -2.35 -15.68 5.30
C GLY A 260 -1.20 -16.42 4.60
N GLN A 261 -0.27 -16.90 5.40
CA GLN A 261 0.91 -17.58 4.89
C GLN A 261 0.54 -18.94 4.27
N GLY A 262 1.05 -19.22 3.06
CA GLY A 262 0.82 -20.48 2.35
C GLY A 262 -0.58 -20.59 1.73
N ARG A 263 -1.35 -19.51 1.66
CA ARG A 263 -2.71 -19.46 1.11
C ARG A 263 -2.91 -18.24 0.23
N HIS A 264 -3.86 -18.35 -0.67
CA HIS A 264 -4.35 -17.24 -1.48
C HIS A 264 -5.89 -17.27 -1.55
N TRP A 265 -6.47 -16.11 -1.81
CA TRP A 265 -7.87 -16.00 -2.17
C TRP A 265 -8.07 -16.40 -3.61
N THR A 266 -9.16 -17.09 -3.90
CA THR A 266 -9.59 -17.41 -5.27
C THR A 266 -11.00 -16.88 -5.47
N GLY A 267 -11.12 -15.89 -6.33
CA GLY A 267 -12.39 -15.27 -6.68
C GLY A 267 -13.05 -15.97 -7.87
N VAL A 268 -14.35 -16.17 -7.78
CA VAL A 268 -15.17 -16.79 -8.83
C VAL A 268 -16.39 -15.91 -9.12
N ALA A 269 -16.41 -15.28 -10.28
CA ALA A 269 -17.61 -14.61 -10.76
C ALA A 269 -18.55 -15.60 -11.41
N VAL A 270 -19.84 -15.56 -11.09
CA VAL A 270 -20.87 -16.42 -11.66
C VAL A 270 -22.04 -15.62 -12.18
N ARG A 271 -22.58 -16.02 -13.32
CA ARG A 271 -23.79 -15.44 -13.90
C ARG A 271 -24.75 -16.55 -14.31
N PRO A 272 -25.77 -16.85 -13.50
CA PRO A 272 -26.80 -17.82 -13.86
C PRO A 272 -27.73 -17.22 -14.90
N SER A 273 -28.25 -18.05 -15.83
CA SER A 273 -29.29 -17.63 -16.76
C SER A 273 -30.61 -17.42 -16.02
N PRO A 274 -31.45 -16.46 -16.47
CA PRO A 274 -32.79 -16.30 -15.94
C PRO A 274 -33.66 -17.53 -16.26
N MET A 275 -34.47 -17.97 -15.30
CA MET A 275 -35.47 -19.01 -15.47
C MET A 275 -36.84 -18.46 -15.08
N SER A 276 -37.76 -18.44 -16.04
CA SER A 276 -39.11 -17.92 -15.83
C SER A 276 -40.10 -19.02 -15.45
N TYR A 277 -39.91 -20.23 -15.97
CA TYR A 277 -40.82 -21.35 -15.77
C TYR A 277 -40.06 -22.67 -15.67
N VAL A 278 -40.59 -23.57 -14.87
CA VAL A 278 -40.25 -24.99 -14.81
C VAL A 278 -41.53 -25.80 -15.04
N VAL A 279 -41.36 -27.02 -15.52
CA VAL A 279 -42.50 -27.93 -15.79
C VAL A 279 -42.38 -29.08 -14.85
N ASP A 280 -43.48 -29.45 -14.18
CA ASP A 280 -43.57 -30.65 -13.34
C ASP A 280 -43.68 -31.95 -14.16
N ARG A 281 -43.80 -33.10 -13.48
CA ARG A 281 -43.90 -34.41 -14.14
C ARG A 281 -45.12 -34.52 -15.03
N ASP A 282 -46.22 -33.83 -14.67
CA ASP A 282 -47.47 -33.88 -15.35
C ASP A 282 -47.52 -32.94 -16.58
N GLY A 283 -46.43 -32.20 -16.79
CA GLY A 283 -46.35 -31.26 -17.90
C GLY A 283 -46.90 -29.89 -17.56
N THR A 284 -47.28 -29.61 -16.30
CA THR A 284 -47.85 -28.34 -15.88
C THR A 284 -46.74 -27.30 -15.66
N PRO A 285 -46.78 -26.16 -16.36
CA PRO A 285 -45.82 -25.10 -16.14
C PRO A 285 -46.05 -24.36 -14.81
N ARG A 286 -44.98 -24.08 -14.08
CA ARG A 286 -44.99 -23.29 -12.87
C ARG A 286 -44.05 -22.09 -13.03
N SER A 287 -44.54 -20.92 -12.66
CA SER A 287 -43.75 -19.68 -12.70
C SER A 287 -42.69 -19.69 -11.61
N VAL A 288 -41.48 -19.26 -11.95
CA VAL A 288 -40.43 -18.99 -10.97
C VAL A 288 -40.66 -17.58 -10.41
N THR A 289 -40.96 -17.48 -9.13
CA THR A 289 -41.24 -16.22 -8.44
C THR A 289 -40.02 -15.63 -7.75
N GLY A 290 -38.94 -16.40 -7.58
CA GLY A 290 -37.71 -15.93 -6.99
C GLY A 290 -36.64 -17.01 -6.86
N VAL A 291 -35.47 -16.59 -6.43
CA VAL A 291 -34.35 -17.45 -6.07
C VAL A 291 -34.21 -17.42 -4.55
N ALA A 292 -34.37 -18.55 -3.90
CA ALA A 292 -34.25 -18.64 -2.44
C ALA A 292 -32.79 -18.69 -1.97
N PHE A 293 -31.96 -19.39 -2.75
CA PHE A 293 -30.57 -19.63 -2.37
C PHE A 293 -29.73 -20.02 -3.60
N LEU A 294 -28.50 -19.51 -3.64
CA LEU A 294 -27.47 -19.96 -4.57
C LEU A 294 -26.25 -20.37 -3.75
N SER A 295 -25.81 -21.61 -3.85
CA SER A 295 -24.58 -22.09 -3.24
C SER A 295 -23.53 -22.36 -4.27
N LEU A 296 -22.31 -21.93 -3.96
CA LEU A 296 -21.10 -22.24 -4.69
C LEU A 296 -20.17 -23.02 -3.76
N ARG A 297 -19.49 -24.02 -4.30
CA ARG A 297 -18.44 -24.74 -3.58
C ARG A 297 -17.28 -25.01 -4.50
N LEU A 298 -16.07 -24.77 -4.03
CA LEU A 298 -14.83 -25.08 -4.71
C LEU A 298 -14.22 -26.29 -4.00
N ASP A 299 -14.06 -27.42 -4.72
CA ASP A 299 -13.64 -28.71 -4.15
C ASP A 299 -14.43 -29.13 -2.89
N GLY A 300 -15.72 -28.78 -2.86
CA GLY A 300 -16.60 -29.06 -1.73
C GLY A 300 -16.55 -28.05 -0.59
N GLN A 301 -15.60 -27.11 -0.60
CA GLN A 301 -15.49 -26.04 0.39
C GLN A 301 -16.52 -24.94 0.13
N GLU A 302 -17.04 -24.34 1.19
CA GLU A 302 -17.89 -23.15 1.12
C GLU A 302 -17.03 -21.91 0.94
N PRO A 303 -17.55 -20.84 0.29
CA PRO A 303 -16.82 -19.59 0.18
C PRO A 303 -16.72 -18.88 1.53
N GLU A 304 -15.63 -18.17 1.74
CA GLU A 304 -15.43 -17.30 2.90
C GLU A 304 -16.24 -16.01 2.77
N ARG A 305 -16.46 -15.54 1.54
CA ARG A 305 -17.27 -14.37 1.23
C ARG A 305 -18.11 -14.60 -0.03
N THR A 306 -19.30 -14.03 -0.03
CA THR A 306 -20.18 -14.02 -1.22
C THR A 306 -20.78 -12.65 -1.42
N GLU A 307 -20.92 -12.24 -2.67
CA GLU A 307 -21.57 -11.02 -3.07
C GLU A 307 -22.58 -11.30 -4.19
N GLY A 308 -23.79 -10.74 -4.08
CA GLY A 308 -24.84 -10.87 -5.10
C GLY A 308 -25.38 -12.29 -5.30
N LEU A 309 -24.98 -13.27 -4.47
CA LEU A 309 -25.46 -14.65 -4.50
C LEU A 309 -26.69 -14.87 -3.60
N GLU A 310 -27.03 -13.90 -2.80
CA GLU A 310 -28.18 -13.95 -1.91
C GLU A 310 -29.49 -13.98 -2.69
N GLY A 311 -30.44 -14.72 -2.17
CA GLY A 311 -31.75 -14.86 -2.81
C GLY A 311 -32.47 -13.53 -2.94
N GLY A 312 -33.10 -13.28 -4.08
CA GLY A 312 -33.90 -12.08 -4.36
C GLY A 312 -35.35 -12.42 -4.70
N GLU A 313 -36.26 -11.55 -4.35
CA GLU A 313 -37.72 -11.73 -4.64
C GLU A 313 -38.11 -11.42 -6.08
N THR A 314 -37.19 -10.94 -6.90
CA THR A 314 -37.52 -10.47 -8.25
C THR A 314 -36.83 -11.25 -9.36
N TYR A 315 -37.49 -11.25 -10.51
CA TYR A 315 -37.13 -11.81 -11.81
C TYR A 315 -35.71 -11.51 -12.32
N SER A 316 -35.02 -10.59 -11.70
CA SER A 316 -33.61 -10.26 -12.00
C SER A 316 -32.60 -11.25 -11.43
N SER A 317 -32.99 -12.50 -11.29
CA SER A 317 -32.14 -13.62 -10.84
C SER A 317 -30.91 -13.89 -11.72
N ALA A 318 -30.69 -13.08 -12.74
CA ALA A 318 -29.48 -13.06 -13.56
C ALA A 318 -28.39 -12.09 -13.06
N ARG A 319 -28.50 -11.58 -11.84
CA ARG A 319 -27.40 -10.76 -11.30
C ARG A 319 -26.12 -11.60 -11.23
N PRO A 320 -25.02 -11.06 -11.72
CA PRO A 320 -23.75 -11.70 -11.50
C PRO A 320 -23.49 -11.74 -9.99
N GLY A 321 -23.01 -12.85 -9.50
CA GLY A 321 -22.55 -13.01 -8.13
C GLY A 321 -21.07 -13.28 -8.11
N TYR A 322 -20.47 -13.08 -6.96
CA TYR A 322 -19.06 -13.32 -6.74
C TYR A 322 -18.88 -14.14 -5.46
N ALA A 323 -17.94 -15.05 -5.47
CA ALA A 323 -17.58 -15.86 -4.30
C ALA A 323 -16.08 -15.91 -4.14
N VAL A 324 -15.61 -15.84 -2.91
CA VAL A 324 -14.19 -15.87 -2.54
C VAL A 324 -13.92 -17.12 -1.72
N PHE A 325 -12.91 -17.87 -2.13
CA PHE A 325 -12.47 -19.10 -1.46
C PHE A 325 -11.04 -18.96 -1.00
N ALA A 326 -10.74 -19.53 0.17
CA ALA A 326 -9.36 -19.70 0.61
C ALA A 326 -8.78 -20.98 0.01
N VAL A 327 -7.66 -20.87 -0.70
CA VAL A 327 -7.00 -21.99 -1.38
C VAL A 327 -5.54 -22.05 -0.94
N ASP A 328 -5.01 -23.23 -0.64
CA ASP A 328 -3.60 -23.40 -0.31
C ASP A 328 -2.73 -23.18 -1.57
N ASP A 329 -1.55 -22.59 -1.41
CA ASP A 329 -0.68 -22.18 -2.55
C ASP A 329 -0.23 -23.35 -3.42
N ASP A 330 -0.15 -24.56 -2.86
CA ASP A 330 0.20 -25.80 -3.57
C ASP A 330 -1.02 -26.55 -4.14
N ALA A 331 -2.24 -26.10 -3.80
CA ALA A 331 -3.46 -26.73 -4.27
C ALA A 331 -3.86 -26.19 -5.64
N THR A 332 -4.36 -27.10 -6.49
CA THR A 332 -5.01 -26.75 -7.75
C THR A 332 -6.47 -27.15 -7.66
N PRO A 333 -7.41 -26.17 -7.67
CA PRO A 333 -8.83 -26.46 -7.63
C PRO A 333 -9.26 -27.38 -8.79
N ARG A 334 -10.11 -28.37 -8.49
CA ARG A 334 -10.49 -29.43 -9.44
C ARG A 334 -11.95 -29.40 -9.84
N GLU A 335 -12.84 -28.94 -8.97
CA GLU A 335 -14.27 -28.96 -9.19
C GLU A 335 -14.96 -27.69 -8.66
N LEU A 336 -15.78 -27.07 -9.48
CA LEU A 336 -16.73 -26.04 -9.05
C LEU A 336 -18.13 -26.65 -9.01
N SER A 337 -18.76 -26.66 -7.84
CA SER A 337 -20.15 -27.08 -7.67
C SER A 337 -21.07 -25.87 -7.45
N VAL A 338 -22.23 -25.90 -8.12
CA VAL A 338 -23.23 -24.83 -8.06
C VAL A 338 -24.58 -25.43 -7.78
N ALA A 339 -25.33 -24.85 -6.85
CA ALA A 339 -26.73 -25.21 -6.65
C ALA A 339 -27.59 -23.97 -6.43
N ARG A 340 -28.77 -23.94 -7.03
CA ARG A 340 -29.78 -22.90 -6.86
C ARG A 340 -31.08 -23.51 -6.37
N THR A 341 -31.77 -22.80 -5.50
CA THR A 341 -33.12 -23.15 -5.10
C THR A 341 -34.07 -22.10 -5.63
N LEU A 342 -34.95 -22.50 -6.51
CA LEU A 342 -35.96 -21.64 -7.15
C LEU A 342 -37.27 -21.74 -6.35
N ARG A 343 -37.91 -20.60 -6.10
CA ARG A 343 -39.27 -20.53 -5.55
C ARG A 343 -40.26 -20.55 -6.71
N LEU A 344 -41.30 -21.36 -6.56
CA LEU A 344 -42.34 -21.50 -7.57
C LEU A 344 -43.64 -20.90 -7.09
N ASP A 345 -44.42 -20.39 -8.06
CA ASP A 345 -45.82 -20.02 -7.87
C ASP A 345 -46.66 -21.31 -7.66
N GLY A 346 -47.49 -21.31 -6.61
CA GLY A 346 -48.38 -22.45 -6.35
C GLY A 346 -49.02 -22.44 -5.00
N ALA A 347 -50.33 -22.62 -4.98
CA ALA A 347 -51.22 -22.57 -3.83
C ALA A 347 -50.69 -23.27 -2.57
N THR A 348 -50.67 -22.56 -1.47
CA THR A 348 -50.59 -23.02 -0.05
C THR A 348 -49.26 -23.53 0.51
N MET A 349 -48.29 -24.00 -0.29
CA MET A 349 -46.93 -24.31 0.16
C MET A 349 -45.91 -23.71 -0.83
N GLN A 350 -44.86 -23.08 -0.33
CA GLN A 350 -43.72 -22.64 -1.15
C GLN A 350 -43.03 -23.86 -1.75
N THR A 351 -43.37 -24.19 -3.00
CA THR A 351 -42.67 -25.25 -3.70
C THR A 351 -41.35 -24.74 -4.19
N THR A 352 -40.29 -25.45 -3.88
CA THR A 352 -38.94 -25.11 -4.33
C THR A 352 -38.40 -26.20 -5.25
N VAL A 353 -37.58 -25.76 -6.24
CA VAL A 353 -36.86 -26.66 -7.15
C VAL A 353 -35.38 -26.41 -7.04
N ARG A 354 -34.62 -27.46 -6.82
CA ARG A 354 -33.17 -27.39 -6.84
C ARG A 354 -32.63 -27.57 -8.26
N VAL A 355 -31.74 -26.67 -8.65
CA VAL A 355 -31.02 -26.73 -9.91
C VAL A 355 -29.54 -26.76 -9.59
N SER A 356 -28.80 -27.77 -10.06
CA SER A 356 -27.39 -27.94 -9.68
C SER A 356 -26.50 -28.43 -10.82
N GLY A 357 -25.22 -28.22 -10.70
CA GLY A 357 -24.18 -28.71 -11.62
C GLY A 357 -22.83 -28.85 -10.90
N ARG A 358 -22.01 -29.75 -11.43
CA ARG A 358 -20.61 -29.94 -11.02
C ARG A 358 -19.75 -29.87 -12.27
N TYR A 359 -18.71 -29.06 -12.20
CA TYR A 359 -17.90 -28.72 -13.36
C TYR A 359 -16.43 -28.94 -13.01
N PRO A 360 -15.79 -29.91 -13.72
CA PRO A 360 -14.36 -30.12 -13.57
C PRO A 360 -13.61 -28.88 -14.10
N LEU A 361 -12.63 -28.46 -13.36
CA LEU A 361 -11.73 -27.36 -13.71
C LEU A 361 -10.61 -27.92 -14.58
N GLY A 362 -10.32 -27.27 -15.70
CA GLY A 362 -9.26 -27.66 -16.61
C GLY A 362 -7.89 -27.56 -15.92
N ARG A 363 -7.01 -28.55 -16.18
CA ARG A 363 -5.60 -28.36 -15.91
C ARG A 363 -5.07 -27.38 -16.96
N GLY A 364 -4.76 -26.14 -16.53
CA GLY A 364 -4.15 -25.13 -17.39
C GLY A 364 -2.74 -25.50 -17.85
#